data_a8b33d4bba0dd51f6c87754d33f3fba1
#
_entry.id   a8b33d4bba0dd51f6c87754d33f3fba1
#
_cell.length_a   1.000
_cell.length_b   1.000
_cell.length_c   1.000
_cell.angle_alpha   90.00
_cell.angle_beta   90.00
_cell.angle_gamma   90.00
#
_symmetry.space_group_name_H-M   'P 1'
#
loop_
_entity.id
_entity.type
_entity.pdbx_description
1 polymer ?
#
loop_
_entity_poly.entity_id
_entity_poly.type
_entity_poly.pdbx_seq_one_letter_code
_entity_poly.pdbx_strand_id
1 'polypeptide(L)'
;ERSRGLGDVYKRQVLSEENAMNPKIVNEDTEFLCKVILNLNSVEECYSFLDDLCTVQEIHAMAQRLKVAYMLSNHEIYADIVKDTGASTATISRVNRALSYGSDGYTQAFKRLAENQKKEDKE
;
A
#
# COMPACT_ATOMS: atom_id res chain seq x y z
N GLU A 1 -20.27 -22.70 -3.06
CA GLU A 1 -20.12 -21.48 -3.77
C GLU A 1 -20.41 -20.22 -2.96
N ARG A 2 -20.38 -20.37 -1.65
CA ARG A 2 -20.43 -19.23 -0.73
C ARG A 2 -19.29 -18.25 -0.98
N SER A 3 -18.12 -18.74 -1.35
CA SER A 3 -16.95 -17.91 -1.63
C SER A 3 -17.18 -17.01 -2.85
N ARG A 4 -17.91 -17.50 -3.85
CA ARG A 4 -18.23 -16.73 -5.04
C ARG A 4 -19.19 -15.58 -4.73
N GLY A 5 -20.23 -15.85 -3.93
CA GLY A 5 -21.19 -14.84 -3.49
C GLY A 5 -20.54 -13.77 -2.63
N LEU A 6 -19.65 -14.17 -1.73
CA LEU A 6 -18.92 -13.25 -0.88
C LEU A 6 -17.96 -12.36 -1.69
N GLY A 7 -17.29 -12.92 -2.69
CA GLY A 7 -16.43 -12.16 -3.59
C GLY A 7 -17.19 -11.11 -4.37
N ASP A 8 -18.39 -11.46 -4.87
CA ASP A 8 -19.24 -10.53 -5.61
C ASP A 8 -19.75 -9.40 -4.72
N VAL A 9 -20.16 -9.71 -3.50
CA VAL A 9 -20.59 -8.70 -2.52
C VAL A 9 -19.46 -7.78 -2.18
N TYR A 10 -18.27 -8.32 -1.94
CA TYR A 10 -17.07 -7.54 -1.65
C TYR A 10 -16.73 -6.59 -2.80
N LYS A 11 -16.76 -7.07 -4.04
CA LYS A 11 -16.50 -6.23 -5.21
C LYS A 11 -17.50 -5.08 -5.32
N ARG A 12 -18.78 -5.34 -5.10
CA ARG A 12 -19.82 -4.30 -5.14
C ARG A 12 -19.57 -3.25 -4.06
N GLN A 13 -19.23 -3.68 -2.85
CA GLN A 13 -18.98 -2.79 -1.73
C GLN A 13 -17.78 -1.89 -2.01
N VAL A 14 -16.70 -2.45 -2.53
CA VAL A 14 -15.48 -1.72 -2.88
C VAL A 14 -15.72 -0.72 -4.02
N LEU A 15 -16.44 -1.15 -5.05
CA LEU A 15 -16.70 -0.34 -6.23
C LEU A 15 -17.74 0.77 -6.00
N SER A 16 -18.53 0.68 -4.94
CA SER A 16 -19.51 1.71 -4.61
C SER A 16 -18.90 2.91 -3.89
N GLU A 17 -17.66 2.80 -3.44
CA GLU A 17 -16.96 3.90 -2.78
C GLU A 17 -16.47 4.91 -3.82
N GLU A 18 -16.44 6.20 -3.44
CA GLU A 18 -16.07 7.30 -4.34
C GLU A 18 -14.66 7.14 -4.93
N ASN A 19 -13.72 6.57 -4.16
CA ASN A 19 -12.36 6.31 -4.62
C ASN A 19 -12.25 4.88 -5.10
N ALA A 20 -12.80 4.63 -6.28
CA ALA A 20 -12.84 3.30 -6.87
C ALA A 20 -11.43 2.78 -7.15
N MET A 21 -11.03 1.73 -6.44
CA MET A 21 -9.81 1.01 -6.78
C MET A 21 -10.01 0.22 -8.07
N ASN A 22 -8.90 -0.18 -8.70
CA ASN A 22 -8.95 -0.96 -9.92
C ASN A 22 -9.66 -2.29 -9.64
N PRO A 23 -10.80 -2.56 -10.29
CA PRO A 23 -11.55 -3.80 -10.04
C PRO A 23 -10.79 -5.07 -10.41
N LYS A 24 -9.75 -4.95 -11.23
CA LYS A 24 -8.95 -6.10 -11.65
C LYS A 24 -8.14 -6.71 -10.51
N ILE A 25 -7.86 -5.95 -9.45
CA ILE A 25 -7.11 -6.49 -8.30
C ILE A 25 -8.01 -7.18 -7.28
N VAL A 26 -9.32 -7.02 -7.37
CA VAL A 26 -10.27 -7.54 -6.37
C VAL A 26 -10.73 -8.93 -6.76
N ASN A 27 -10.28 -9.95 -6.01
CA ASN A 27 -10.69 -11.34 -6.16
C ASN A 27 -10.44 -12.08 -4.85
N GLU A 28 -10.82 -13.36 -4.80
CA GLU A 28 -10.68 -14.17 -3.59
C GLU A 28 -9.23 -14.32 -3.13
N ASP A 29 -8.32 -14.45 -4.07
CA ASP A 29 -6.90 -14.65 -3.73
C ASP A 29 -6.27 -13.39 -3.15
N THR A 30 -6.55 -12.23 -3.73
CA THR A 30 -6.05 -10.97 -3.20
C THR A 30 -6.74 -10.59 -1.89
N GLU A 31 -8.00 -10.94 -1.73
CA GLU A 31 -8.69 -10.77 -0.45
C GLU A 31 -8.03 -11.60 0.65
N PHE A 32 -7.70 -12.85 0.35
CA PHE A 32 -6.98 -13.73 1.28
C PHE A 32 -5.63 -13.14 1.67
N LEU A 33 -4.88 -12.64 0.67
CA LEU A 33 -3.59 -11.96 0.92
C LEU A 33 -3.77 -10.79 1.89
N CYS A 34 -4.76 -9.94 1.64
CA CYS A 34 -5.04 -8.80 2.52
C CYS A 34 -5.39 -9.23 3.94
N LYS A 35 -6.18 -10.29 4.08
CA LYS A 35 -6.54 -10.83 5.41
C LYS A 35 -5.31 -11.33 6.15
N VAL A 36 -4.40 -12.00 5.45
CA VAL A 36 -3.15 -12.47 6.06
C VAL A 36 -2.32 -11.29 6.53
N ILE A 37 -2.16 -10.26 5.69
CA ILE A 37 -1.41 -9.05 6.04
C ILE A 37 -2.03 -8.37 7.27
N LEU A 38 -3.36 -8.28 7.34
CA LEU A 38 -4.05 -7.64 8.46
C LEU A 38 -3.83 -8.36 9.79
N ASN A 39 -3.38 -9.61 9.77
CA ASN A 39 -3.16 -10.40 10.98
C ASN A 39 -1.69 -10.50 11.40
N LEU A 40 -0.80 -9.81 10.70
CA LEU A 40 0.61 -9.73 11.11
C LEU A 40 0.74 -8.76 12.29
N ASN A 41 1.54 -9.13 13.28
CA ASN A 41 1.60 -8.42 14.57
C ASN A 41 2.91 -7.67 14.83
N SER A 42 3.95 -7.91 14.05
CA SER A 42 5.25 -7.27 14.28
C SER A 42 5.99 -7.05 12.98
N VAL A 43 7.00 -6.19 13.02
CA VAL A 43 7.89 -5.96 11.87
C VAL A 43 8.61 -7.26 11.50
N GLU A 44 9.03 -8.02 12.50
CA GLU A 44 9.72 -9.30 12.29
C GLU A 44 8.83 -10.31 11.55
N GLU A 45 7.56 -10.37 11.92
CA GLU A 45 6.58 -11.22 11.21
C GLU A 45 6.40 -10.77 9.76
N CYS A 46 6.37 -9.45 9.53
CA CYS A 46 6.27 -8.89 8.18
C CYS A 46 7.49 -9.28 7.33
N TYR A 47 8.70 -9.17 7.89
CA TYR A 47 9.92 -9.58 7.18
C TYR A 47 9.87 -11.05 6.80
N SER A 48 9.51 -11.91 7.74
CA SER A 48 9.43 -13.35 7.49
C SER A 48 8.39 -13.68 6.41
N PHE A 49 7.23 -13.04 6.49
CA PHE A 49 6.16 -13.23 5.51
C PHE A 49 6.59 -12.77 4.12
N LEU A 50 7.18 -11.59 4.01
CA LEU A 50 7.62 -11.04 2.74
C LEU A 50 8.77 -11.85 2.14
N ASP A 51 9.68 -12.35 2.99
CA ASP A 51 10.79 -13.19 2.55
C ASP A 51 10.28 -14.46 1.89
N ASP A 52 9.24 -15.07 2.44
CA ASP A 52 8.64 -16.28 1.87
C ASP A 52 7.79 -15.99 0.63
N LEU A 53 7.09 -14.88 0.62
CA LEU A 53 6.11 -14.57 -0.44
C LEU A 53 6.72 -13.92 -1.67
N CYS A 54 7.71 -13.05 -1.50
CA CYS A 54 8.23 -12.17 -2.55
C CYS A 54 9.70 -12.42 -2.82
N THR A 55 10.14 -12.06 -4.03
CA THR A 55 11.57 -11.98 -4.33
C THR A 55 12.17 -10.74 -3.67
N VAL A 56 13.49 -10.72 -3.50
CA VAL A 56 14.22 -9.57 -2.97
C VAL A 56 13.94 -8.31 -3.81
N GLN A 57 13.94 -8.45 -5.14
CA GLN A 57 13.66 -7.33 -6.04
C GLN A 57 12.25 -6.79 -5.87
N GLU A 58 11.28 -7.69 -5.69
CA GLU A 58 9.88 -7.28 -5.46
C GLU A 58 9.74 -6.49 -4.15
N ILE A 59 10.39 -6.96 -3.09
CA ILE A 59 10.37 -6.27 -1.79
C ILE A 59 11.01 -4.88 -1.92
N HIS A 60 12.18 -4.79 -2.55
CA HIS A 60 12.88 -3.51 -2.72
C HIS A 60 12.08 -2.54 -3.58
N ALA A 61 11.42 -3.05 -4.64
CA ALA A 61 10.59 -2.21 -5.50
C ALA A 61 9.38 -1.64 -4.74
N MET A 62 8.71 -2.46 -3.95
CA MET A 62 7.60 -2.00 -3.11
C MET A 62 8.05 -0.98 -2.07
N ALA A 63 9.17 -1.25 -1.40
CA ALA A 63 9.73 -0.35 -0.39
C ALA A 63 10.12 0.99 -1.01
N GLN A 64 10.71 0.97 -2.22
CA GLN A 64 11.08 2.20 -2.94
C GLN A 64 9.85 3.03 -3.27
N ARG A 65 8.82 2.39 -3.85
CA ARG A 65 7.57 3.10 -4.20
C ARG A 65 6.91 3.71 -2.96
N LEU A 66 6.91 2.97 -1.85
CA LEU A 66 6.33 3.47 -0.61
C LEU A 66 7.10 4.68 -0.08
N LYS A 67 8.43 4.63 -0.12
CA LYS A 67 9.27 5.76 0.30
C LYS A 67 9.05 6.98 -0.58
N VAL A 68 8.97 6.78 -1.90
CA VAL A 68 8.64 7.86 -2.85
C VAL A 68 7.29 8.49 -2.50
N ALA A 69 6.28 7.68 -2.25
CA ALA A 69 4.95 8.18 -1.90
C ALA A 69 4.98 8.99 -0.61
N TYR A 70 5.72 8.51 0.38
CA TYR A 70 5.85 9.20 1.66
C TYR A 70 6.52 10.57 1.51
N MET A 71 7.62 10.63 0.75
CA MET A 71 8.33 11.89 0.49
C MET A 71 7.46 12.87 -0.31
N LEU A 72 6.71 12.38 -1.31
CA LEU A 72 5.79 13.22 -2.07
C LEU A 72 4.67 13.76 -1.17
N SER A 73 4.16 12.94 -0.26
CA SER A 73 3.11 13.37 0.66
C SER A 73 3.59 14.43 1.64
N ASN A 74 4.90 14.50 1.88
CA ASN A 74 5.55 15.53 2.70
C ASN A 74 6.02 16.72 1.87
N HIS A 75 5.61 16.81 0.59
CA HIS A 75 5.91 17.90 -0.32
C HIS A 75 7.41 18.09 -0.62
N GLU A 76 8.17 17.00 -0.59
CA GLU A 76 9.57 17.04 -0.96
C GLU A 76 9.71 17.16 -2.48
N ILE A 77 10.77 17.83 -2.93
CA ILE A 77 10.98 18.06 -4.36
C ILE A 77 11.56 16.81 -5.04
N TYR A 78 11.31 16.67 -6.33
CA TYR A 78 11.73 15.49 -7.10
C TYR A 78 13.24 15.22 -7.03
N ALA A 79 14.07 16.26 -7.06
CA ALA A 79 15.52 16.08 -6.98
C ALA A 79 15.95 15.37 -5.70
N ASP A 80 15.36 15.73 -4.58
CA ASP A 80 15.63 15.09 -3.29
C ASP A 80 15.11 13.66 -3.25
N ILE A 81 13.96 13.42 -3.85
CA ILE A 81 13.39 12.07 -3.92
C ILE A 81 14.29 11.16 -4.74
N VAL A 82 14.76 11.60 -5.90
CA VAL A 82 15.69 10.83 -6.73
C VAL A 82 16.96 10.51 -5.96
N LYS A 83 17.50 11.51 -5.27
CA LYS A 83 18.75 11.36 -4.49
C LYS A 83 18.59 10.34 -3.37
N ASP A 84 17.50 10.42 -2.62
CA ASP A 84 17.29 9.58 -1.43
C ASP A 84 16.82 8.17 -1.75
N THR A 85 16.07 7.99 -2.83
CA THR A 85 15.45 6.71 -3.15
C THR A 85 16.08 5.97 -4.32
N GLY A 86 16.79 6.68 -5.18
CA GLY A 86 17.31 6.13 -6.42
C GLY A 86 16.22 5.82 -7.45
N ALA A 87 14.98 6.22 -7.21
CA ALA A 87 13.87 5.97 -8.13
C ALA A 87 14.03 6.78 -9.41
N SER A 88 13.59 6.21 -10.53
CA SER A 88 13.56 6.92 -11.80
C SER A 88 12.44 7.98 -11.77
N THR A 89 12.57 8.99 -12.63
CA THR A 89 11.51 10.01 -12.77
C THR A 89 10.18 9.38 -13.19
N ALA A 90 10.23 8.32 -14.00
CA ALA A 90 9.04 7.56 -14.40
C ALA A 90 8.35 6.93 -13.18
N THR A 91 9.11 6.34 -12.28
CA THR A 91 8.58 5.75 -11.04
C THR A 91 7.93 6.83 -10.17
N ILE A 92 8.62 7.96 -9.99
CA ILE A 92 8.12 9.07 -9.18
C ILE A 92 6.81 9.61 -9.76
N SER A 93 6.76 9.82 -11.07
CA SER A 93 5.54 10.30 -11.75
C SER A 93 4.39 9.33 -11.59
N ARG A 94 4.65 8.03 -11.69
CA ARG A 94 3.64 6.99 -11.50
C ARG A 94 3.08 7.00 -10.09
N VAL A 95 3.95 7.09 -9.09
CA VAL A 95 3.54 7.16 -7.69
C VAL A 95 2.75 8.44 -7.42
N ASN A 96 3.22 9.56 -7.96
CA ASN A 96 2.52 10.83 -7.81
C ASN A 96 1.11 10.77 -8.39
N ARG A 97 0.93 10.12 -9.54
CA ARG A 97 -0.39 9.91 -10.14
C ARG A 97 -1.28 9.09 -9.21
N ALA A 98 -0.74 8.03 -8.61
CA ALA A 98 -1.51 7.21 -7.66
C ALA A 98 -1.92 8.01 -6.43
N LEU A 99 -1.06 8.90 -5.93
CA LEU A 99 -1.40 9.79 -4.81
C LEU A 99 -2.52 10.76 -5.16
N SER A 100 -2.49 11.32 -6.37
CA SER A 100 -3.43 12.36 -6.80
C SER A 100 -4.77 11.80 -7.29
N TYR A 101 -4.74 10.66 -8.00
CA TYR A 101 -5.90 10.13 -8.72
C TYR A 101 -6.18 8.65 -8.43
N GLY A 102 -5.49 8.06 -7.47
CA GLY A 102 -5.66 6.66 -7.12
C GLY A 102 -6.78 6.44 -6.11
N SER A 103 -6.70 5.32 -5.41
CA SER A 103 -7.73 4.88 -4.45
C SER A 103 -7.52 5.39 -3.02
N ASP A 104 -6.62 6.33 -2.81
CA ASP A 104 -6.29 6.90 -1.50
C ASP A 104 -5.56 5.95 -0.55
N GLY A 105 -5.07 4.82 -1.05
CA GLY A 105 -4.41 3.81 -0.23
C GLY A 105 -3.20 4.33 0.52
N TYR A 106 -2.33 5.06 -0.16
CA TYR A 106 -1.14 5.65 0.47
C TYR A 106 -1.51 6.62 1.58
N THR A 107 -2.42 7.53 1.28
CA THR A 107 -2.83 8.58 2.22
C THR A 107 -3.41 7.98 3.48
N GLN A 108 -4.29 7.00 3.34
CA GLN A 108 -4.90 6.31 4.47
C GLN A 108 -3.88 5.52 5.29
N ALA A 109 -2.96 4.82 4.61
CA ALA A 109 -1.92 4.04 5.28
C ALA A 109 -1.01 4.92 6.13
N PHE A 110 -0.57 6.04 5.57
CA PHE A 110 0.30 6.98 6.29
C PHE A 110 -0.43 7.64 7.47
N LYS A 111 -1.70 7.96 7.28
CA LYS A 111 -2.53 8.52 8.35
C LYS A 111 -2.65 7.53 9.51
N ARG A 112 -2.93 6.26 9.22
CA ARG A 112 -3.04 5.20 10.22
C ARG A 112 -1.74 4.99 10.97
N LEU A 113 -0.63 4.98 10.24
CA LEU A 113 0.69 4.82 10.84
C LEU A 113 0.98 5.96 11.81
N ALA A 114 0.70 7.20 11.42
CA ALA A 114 0.91 8.37 12.26
C ALA A 114 0.03 8.33 13.52
N GLU A 115 -1.23 7.93 13.39
CA GLU A 115 -2.16 7.79 14.52
C GLU A 115 -1.66 6.75 15.52
N ASN A 116 -1.19 5.61 15.03
CA ASN A 116 -0.70 4.53 15.89
C ASN A 116 0.60 4.91 16.59
N GLN A 117 1.49 5.65 15.94
CA GLN A 117 2.71 6.14 16.56
C GLN A 117 2.40 7.15 17.68
N LYS A 118 1.41 8.00 17.49
CA LYS A 118 0.97 8.93 18.55
C LYS A 118 0.44 8.20 19.77
N LYS A 119 -0.27 7.09 19.56
CA LYS A 119 -0.78 6.27 20.66
C LYS A 119 0.37 5.63 21.45
N GLU A 120 1.38 5.11 20.74
CA GLU A 120 2.56 4.53 21.38
C GLU A 120 3.35 5.57 22.17
N ASP A 121 3.50 6.77 21.65
CA ASP A 121 4.24 7.85 22.31
C ASP A 121 3.53 8.34 23.58
N LYS A 122 2.21 8.16 23.68
CA LYS A 122 1.44 8.54 24.87
C LYS A 122 1.47 7.48 25.97
N GLU A 123 1.82 6.26 25.64
CA GLU A 123 1.95 5.17 26.60
C GLU A 123 3.36 5.13 27.18
#